data_c6d78812e21a3e78f841fe76252eb80e
#
_entry.id   c6d78812e21a3e78f841fe76252eb80e
#
_cell.length_a   1.000
_cell.length_b   1.000
_cell.length_c   1.000
_cell.angle_alpha   90.00
_cell.angle_beta   90.00
_cell.angle_gamma   90.00
#
_symmetry.space_group_name_H-M   'P 1'
#
loop_
_entity.id
_entity.type
_entity.pdbx_description
1 polymer ?
#
loop_
_entity_poly.entity_id
_entity_poly.type
_entity_poly.pdbx_seq_one_letter_code
_entity_poly.pdbx_strand_id
1 'polypeptide(L)'
;MRILQLHCDSIEYTPTKKEIKSAEEIEPKKISIEEVVVCFTAIEEGDDSDIAKNAIIDIQKSMKQIGCNKLLLYPYAHLSSNLASPGTALKILKEMQESCTGIDVMRAPFGWTKAFSIQVKGHPLAESSKVFSKDSIKEKTSTALESESKIKSYWYIMTPDGKMEEIEKFNFSNHKQLEIFAKYESAKKRSVDEPPPHVNLMKKLAIADYEPASDSGNMRFYPNGRLIKSQIEQYVTDKVRDYGGIEVETPIMYDSHHPSMESYFNRFPARQYSIDSEGRHLFLRFSACFGQFLMASDFQLSYKNLPYKLYELTRYSFRREQSGELVGLRRLRAFTMPDCHAFCKDMPQAIDELRKRFDLSREVLSGLGIEENDYETGIRFTEDFYIKNKELIKQLVSKVGKPVLVEMWKEKFFYFVLKWEFNFVDDLGRASALSTDQIDVENAKRYGITFTDEKNEQQYPIILHNSPSGAVERVIYALLEKFAKQVKDGMVRDNLHQDPEYVKRI
;
A
#
# COMPACT_ATOMS: atom_id res chain seq x y z
N MET A 1 -3.23 24.63 6.91
CA MET A 1 -2.13 25.22 6.09
C MET A 1 -1.96 24.47 4.81
N ARG A 2 -1.84 25.13 3.68
CA ARG A 2 -1.54 24.52 2.37
C ARG A 2 -0.25 25.06 1.81
N ILE A 3 0.58 24.16 1.27
CA ILE A 3 1.89 24.51 0.72
C ILE A 3 2.05 23.82 -0.63
N LEU A 4 2.35 24.61 -1.67
CA LEU A 4 2.88 24.13 -2.93
C LEU A 4 4.40 24.34 -2.91
N GLN A 5 5.16 23.26 -2.84
CA GLN A 5 6.61 23.26 -2.81
C GLN A 5 7.15 22.98 -4.21
N LEU A 6 8.02 23.86 -4.71
CA LEU A 6 8.65 23.76 -6.02
C LEU A 6 10.17 23.88 -5.89
N HIS A 7 10.93 22.97 -6.50
CA HIS A 7 12.39 23.08 -6.63
C HIS A 7 12.72 23.78 -7.96
N CYS A 8 13.39 24.90 -7.87
CA CYS A 8 13.53 25.82 -8.97
C CYS A 8 15.00 26.11 -9.30
N ASP A 9 15.29 26.27 -10.60
CA ASP A 9 16.53 26.87 -11.06
C ASP A 9 16.58 28.33 -10.66
N SER A 10 15.44 29.04 -10.77
CA SER A 10 15.34 30.43 -10.35
C SER A 10 13.90 30.86 -10.06
N ILE A 11 13.77 31.86 -9.21
CA ILE A 11 12.57 32.68 -9.06
C ILE A 11 12.95 34.14 -9.04
N GLU A 12 12.21 34.95 -9.77
CA GLU A 12 12.26 36.40 -9.69
C GLU A 12 10.91 36.94 -9.26
N TYR A 13 10.87 37.90 -8.36
CA TYR A 13 9.63 38.57 -8.01
C TYR A 13 9.85 40.05 -7.68
N THR A 14 8.79 40.85 -7.93
CA THR A 14 8.74 42.27 -7.61
C THR A 14 7.42 42.59 -6.92
N PRO A 15 7.45 43.07 -5.65
CA PRO A 15 6.27 43.62 -5.00
C PRO A 15 5.75 44.83 -5.78
N THR A 16 4.45 44.86 -6.12
CA THR A 16 3.88 45.89 -6.98
C THR A 16 2.86 46.77 -6.27
N LYS A 17 2.02 46.18 -5.40
CA LYS A 17 0.93 46.88 -4.74
C LYS A 17 0.64 46.30 -3.35
N LYS A 18 0.42 47.17 -2.35
CA LYS A 18 -0.12 46.77 -1.05
C LYS A 18 -1.61 46.41 -1.19
N GLU A 19 -1.98 45.21 -0.75
CA GLU A 19 -3.37 44.71 -0.85
C GLU A 19 -4.13 44.85 0.47
N ILE A 20 -3.41 44.87 1.60
CA ILE A 20 -4.02 44.96 2.93
C ILE A 20 -3.33 46.02 3.77
N LYS A 21 -4.07 46.61 4.72
CA LYS A 21 -3.52 47.67 5.63
C LYS A 21 -2.38 47.19 6.52
N SER A 22 -2.34 45.90 6.84
CA SER A 22 -1.31 45.27 7.67
C SER A 22 -0.15 44.68 6.83
N ALA A 23 -0.03 45.09 5.55
CA ALA A 23 1.10 44.69 4.71
C ALA A 23 2.42 45.18 5.28
N GLU A 24 3.44 44.37 5.15
CA GLU A 24 4.80 44.72 5.65
C GLU A 24 5.35 45.95 4.92
N GLU A 25 5.99 46.83 5.68
CA GLU A 25 6.67 48.02 5.13
C GLU A 25 8.00 47.58 4.50
N ILE A 26 8.11 47.74 3.20
CA ILE A 26 9.28 47.38 2.41
C ILE A 26 9.53 48.42 1.31
N GLU A 27 10.74 48.52 0.83
CA GLU A 27 11.04 49.16 -0.46
C GLU A 27 10.80 48.17 -1.62
N PRO A 28 9.84 48.46 -2.52
CA PRO A 28 9.60 47.60 -3.65
C PRO A 28 10.83 47.53 -4.58
N LYS A 29 11.46 46.36 -4.61
CA LYS A 29 12.59 46.08 -5.51
C LYS A 29 12.45 44.68 -6.09
N LYS A 30 13.04 44.47 -7.26
CA LYS A 30 13.16 43.18 -7.89
C LYS A 30 14.13 42.31 -7.09
N ILE A 31 13.71 41.08 -6.77
CA ILE A 31 14.49 40.05 -6.06
C ILE A 31 14.63 38.87 -7.01
N SER A 32 15.82 38.34 -7.15
CA SER A 32 16.15 37.15 -7.95
C SER A 32 16.90 36.16 -7.05
N ILE A 33 16.48 34.91 -7.06
CA ILE A 33 17.06 33.83 -6.25
C ILE A 33 17.25 32.61 -7.16
N GLU A 34 18.45 32.07 -7.14
CA GLU A 34 18.83 30.89 -7.90
C GLU A 34 19.00 29.67 -7.00
N GLU A 35 18.77 28.46 -7.56
CA GLU A 35 18.89 27.17 -6.85
C GLU A 35 18.12 27.19 -5.53
N VAL A 36 16.77 27.20 -5.59
CA VAL A 36 15.93 27.46 -4.43
C VAL A 36 14.69 26.55 -4.38
N VAL A 37 14.30 26.13 -3.21
CA VAL A 37 12.97 25.57 -2.97
C VAL A 37 12.02 26.70 -2.62
N VAL A 38 10.99 26.88 -3.44
CA VAL A 38 9.93 27.87 -3.25
C VAL A 38 8.74 27.17 -2.60
N CYS A 39 8.27 27.65 -1.46
CA CYS A 39 7.07 27.19 -0.80
C CYS A 39 5.98 28.26 -0.85
N PHE A 40 5.09 28.16 -1.85
CA PHE A 40 3.86 28.96 -1.88
C PHE A 40 2.96 28.50 -0.73
N THR A 41 2.70 29.40 0.23
CA THR A 41 2.09 29.02 1.51
C THR A 41 0.83 29.82 1.78
N ALA A 42 -0.30 29.13 1.97
CA ALA A 42 -1.55 29.67 2.49
C ALA A 42 -1.73 29.20 3.95
N ILE A 43 -1.86 30.17 4.84
CA ILE A 43 -2.21 29.91 6.25
C ILE A 43 -3.74 29.90 6.36
N GLU A 44 -4.29 28.81 6.90
CA GLU A 44 -5.72 28.60 7.03
C GLU A 44 -6.23 28.89 8.46
N GLU A 45 -7.53 29.08 8.58
CA GLU A 45 -8.17 29.22 9.88
C GLU A 45 -7.92 27.99 10.75
N GLY A 46 -7.53 28.19 12.01
CA GLY A 46 -7.18 27.11 12.94
C GLY A 46 -5.72 26.65 12.89
N ASP A 47 -4.92 27.18 11.96
CA ASP A 47 -3.46 26.94 11.98
C ASP A 47 -2.80 27.57 13.20
N ASP A 48 -1.79 26.89 13.74
CA ASP A 48 -1.04 27.29 14.93
C ASP A 48 0.48 27.01 14.79
N SER A 49 1.23 27.35 15.84
CA SER A 49 2.69 27.19 15.90
C SER A 49 3.14 25.72 15.75
N ASP A 50 2.32 24.75 16.17
CA ASP A 50 2.68 23.33 16.04
C ASP A 50 2.54 22.86 14.61
N ILE A 51 1.52 23.32 13.90
CA ILE A 51 1.35 23.09 12.44
C ILE A 51 2.52 23.72 11.68
N ALA A 52 2.91 24.95 12.04
CA ALA A 52 4.05 25.64 11.43
C ALA A 52 5.36 24.85 11.58
N LYS A 53 5.68 24.38 12.79
CA LYS A 53 6.88 23.58 13.07
C LYS A 53 6.90 22.28 12.28
N ASN A 54 5.77 21.55 12.25
CA ASN A 54 5.67 20.30 11.49
C ASN A 54 5.83 20.52 9.99
N ALA A 55 5.29 21.60 9.44
CA ALA A 55 5.46 21.97 8.04
C ALA A 55 6.95 22.22 7.72
N ILE A 56 7.67 22.95 8.57
CA ILE A 56 9.11 23.21 8.38
C ILE A 56 9.94 21.92 8.47
N ILE A 57 9.66 21.04 9.42
CA ILE A 57 10.35 19.73 9.54
C ILE A 57 10.19 18.93 8.24
N ASP A 58 9.00 18.89 7.67
CA ASP A 58 8.72 18.15 6.45
C ASP A 58 9.36 18.80 5.22
N ILE A 59 9.35 20.13 5.12
CA ILE A 59 10.05 20.89 4.06
C ILE A 59 11.55 20.62 4.11
N GLN A 60 12.19 20.73 5.30
CA GLN A 60 13.62 20.49 5.46
C GLN A 60 14.02 19.06 5.11
N LYS A 61 13.16 18.06 5.44
CA LYS A 61 13.36 16.67 5.02
C LYS A 61 13.35 16.53 3.50
N SER A 62 12.41 17.17 2.82
CA SER A 62 12.33 17.19 1.34
C SER A 62 13.55 17.87 0.74
N MET A 63 13.96 19.03 1.26
CA MET A 63 15.14 19.77 0.80
C MET A 63 16.43 18.95 0.92
N LYS A 64 16.58 18.21 2.02
CA LYS A 64 17.72 17.29 2.20
C LYS A 64 17.75 16.19 1.15
N GLN A 65 16.58 15.65 0.74
CA GLN A 65 16.49 14.61 -0.29
C GLN A 65 16.88 15.12 -1.67
N ILE A 66 16.55 16.38 -1.98
CA ILE A 66 16.86 17.02 -3.27
C ILE A 66 18.20 17.76 -3.29
N GLY A 67 18.89 17.84 -2.15
CA GLY A 67 20.22 18.48 -2.04
C GLY A 67 20.20 20.00 -2.16
N CYS A 68 19.08 20.68 -1.88
CA CYS A 68 18.95 22.13 -1.93
C CYS A 68 18.94 22.73 -0.52
N ASN A 69 19.71 23.82 -0.29
CA ASN A 69 19.86 24.46 1.02
C ASN A 69 19.20 25.84 1.12
N LYS A 70 18.60 26.35 0.03
CA LYS A 70 17.89 27.64 0.03
C LYS A 70 16.39 27.43 0.01
N LEU A 71 15.68 28.13 0.92
CA LEU A 71 14.21 28.10 1.03
C LEU A 71 13.65 29.51 0.87
N LEU A 72 12.63 29.64 0.02
CA LEU A 72 11.80 30.84 -0.04
C LEU A 72 10.38 30.50 0.44
N LEU A 73 9.99 31.02 1.60
CA LEU A 73 8.61 31.04 2.05
C LEU A 73 7.86 32.17 1.33
N TYR A 74 6.91 31.79 0.48
CA TYR A 74 6.17 32.75 -0.35
C TYR A 74 4.70 32.77 0.05
N PRO A 75 4.22 33.84 0.77
CA PRO A 75 2.83 33.97 1.14
C PRO A 75 1.94 33.98 -0.10
N TYR A 76 1.01 33.02 -0.20
CA TYR A 76 0.19 32.83 -1.40
C TYR A 76 -1.24 32.40 -1.05
N ALA A 77 -2.14 33.38 -0.92
CA ALA A 77 -3.51 33.19 -0.46
C ALA A 77 -4.38 32.32 -1.40
N HIS A 78 -4.03 32.28 -2.68
CA HIS A 78 -4.85 31.58 -3.70
C HIS A 78 -4.87 30.06 -3.59
N LEU A 79 -4.08 29.46 -2.68
CA LEU A 79 -4.11 28.01 -2.46
C LEU A 79 -5.29 27.57 -1.57
N SER A 80 -5.99 28.50 -0.89
CA SER A 80 -7.09 28.16 0.01
C SER A 80 -8.21 29.20 -0.04
N SER A 81 -9.43 28.72 0.16
CA SER A 81 -10.62 29.56 0.38
C SER A 81 -10.92 29.81 1.85
N ASN A 82 -10.21 29.15 2.79
CA ASN A 82 -10.39 29.26 4.24
C ASN A 82 -9.16 29.89 4.91
N LEU A 83 -8.93 31.17 4.65
CA LEU A 83 -7.72 31.87 5.11
C LEU A 83 -7.81 32.31 6.56
N ALA A 84 -6.72 32.20 7.29
CA ALA A 84 -6.56 32.82 8.60
C ALA A 84 -6.57 34.35 8.51
N SER A 85 -6.83 35.02 9.67
CA SER A 85 -6.71 36.47 9.73
C SER A 85 -5.31 36.94 9.31
N PRO A 86 -5.16 38.13 8.70
CA PRO A 86 -3.85 38.62 8.26
C PRO A 86 -2.81 38.67 9.37
N GLY A 87 -3.20 39.03 10.61
CA GLY A 87 -2.30 39.06 11.76
C GLY A 87 -1.80 37.69 12.16
N THR A 88 -2.72 36.70 12.19
CA THR A 88 -2.38 35.30 12.46
C THR A 88 -1.46 34.72 11.37
N ALA A 89 -1.79 34.97 10.11
CA ALA A 89 -1.01 34.47 8.98
C ALA A 89 0.43 35.00 8.98
N LEU A 90 0.61 36.31 9.21
CA LEU A 90 1.94 36.90 9.30
C LEU A 90 2.75 36.37 10.49
N LYS A 91 2.10 36.18 11.66
CA LYS A 91 2.74 35.61 12.85
C LYS A 91 3.27 34.21 12.54
N ILE A 92 2.41 33.34 12.01
CA ILE A 92 2.77 31.95 11.67
C ILE A 92 3.89 31.89 10.63
N LEU A 93 3.86 32.72 9.59
CA LEU A 93 4.91 32.77 8.57
C LEU A 93 6.27 33.21 9.15
N LYS A 94 6.28 34.10 10.15
CA LYS A 94 7.51 34.47 10.87
C LYS A 94 8.02 33.32 11.73
N GLU A 95 7.15 32.66 12.47
CA GLU A 95 7.48 31.45 13.25
C GLU A 95 8.04 30.32 12.36
N MET A 96 7.47 30.11 11.14
CA MET A 96 8.04 29.19 10.17
C MET A 96 9.47 29.57 9.78
N GLN A 97 9.72 30.84 9.48
CA GLN A 97 11.04 31.33 9.13
C GLN A 97 12.05 31.15 10.27
N GLU A 98 11.66 31.47 11.51
CA GLU A 98 12.49 31.37 12.73
C GLU A 98 12.76 29.89 13.10
N SER A 99 11.87 28.98 12.76
CA SER A 99 12.00 27.55 13.05
C SER A 99 12.96 26.83 12.11
N CYS A 100 13.38 27.46 11.00
CA CYS A 100 14.35 26.89 10.07
C CYS A 100 15.75 26.91 10.66
N THR A 101 16.41 25.76 10.69
CA THR A 101 17.80 25.64 11.15
C THR A 101 18.68 24.97 10.11
N GLY A 102 19.91 25.48 9.93
CA GLY A 102 20.90 24.86 9.04
C GLY A 102 20.64 25.02 7.53
N ILE A 103 19.72 25.92 7.14
CA ILE A 103 19.42 26.27 5.75
C ILE A 103 19.32 27.79 5.60
N ASP A 104 19.52 28.29 4.38
CA ASP A 104 19.31 29.69 4.03
C ASP A 104 17.82 29.93 3.76
N VAL A 105 17.13 30.62 4.68
CA VAL A 105 15.70 30.85 4.59
C VAL A 105 15.38 32.32 4.34
N MET A 106 14.59 32.54 3.30
CA MET A 106 14.06 33.85 2.92
C MET A 106 12.55 33.82 2.99
N ARG A 107 11.92 34.98 3.15
CA ARG A 107 10.48 35.12 3.07
C ARG A 107 10.10 36.28 2.18
N ALA A 108 9.20 36.05 1.22
CA ALA A 108 8.64 37.11 0.40
C ALA A 108 7.68 37.96 1.25
N PRO A 109 7.56 39.28 0.97
CA PRO A 109 6.79 40.19 1.81
C PRO A 109 5.29 39.83 1.84
N PHE A 110 4.73 39.87 3.04
CA PHE A 110 3.30 39.58 3.29
C PHE A 110 2.44 40.78 2.95
N GLY A 111 1.24 40.49 2.40
CA GLY A 111 0.22 41.50 2.10
C GLY A 111 0.46 42.34 0.84
N TRP A 112 1.37 41.88 -0.03
CA TRP A 112 1.67 42.52 -1.31
C TRP A 112 1.26 41.65 -2.49
N THR A 113 0.70 42.25 -3.52
CA THR A 113 0.69 41.67 -4.88
C THR A 113 2.10 41.72 -5.43
N LYS A 114 2.54 40.61 -6.00
CA LYS A 114 3.89 40.44 -6.55
C LYS A 114 3.82 39.92 -7.97
N ALA A 115 4.44 40.64 -8.91
CA ALA A 115 4.73 40.05 -10.22
C ALA A 115 5.89 39.07 -10.05
N PHE A 116 5.80 37.83 -10.60
CA PHE A 116 6.88 36.87 -10.49
C PHE A 116 7.08 36.04 -11.76
N SER A 117 8.28 35.54 -11.94
CA SER A 117 8.68 34.54 -12.93
C SER A 117 9.38 33.41 -12.19
N ILE A 118 9.12 32.16 -12.55
CA ILE A 118 9.66 30.99 -11.89
C ILE A 118 10.05 29.94 -12.94
N GLN A 119 11.23 29.34 -12.75
CA GLN A 119 11.71 28.24 -13.56
C GLN A 119 11.88 26.99 -12.69
N VAL A 120 10.92 26.08 -12.80
CA VAL A 120 10.88 24.84 -12.03
C VAL A 120 11.75 23.78 -12.69
N LYS A 121 12.50 23.01 -11.90
CA LYS A 121 13.33 21.90 -12.37
C LYS A 121 12.47 20.71 -12.84
N GLY A 122 12.98 19.97 -13.82
CA GLY A 122 12.29 18.81 -14.42
C GLY A 122 12.69 17.48 -13.80
N HIS A 123 12.52 17.27 -12.48
CA HIS A 123 12.76 15.98 -11.86
C HIS A 123 11.58 15.53 -10.96
N PRO A 124 11.42 14.23 -10.65
CA PRO A 124 10.23 13.70 -9.96
C PRO A 124 9.92 14.30 -8.58
N LEU A 125 10.91 14.91 -7.92
CA LEU A 125 10.75 15.57 -6.61
C LEU A 125 10.68 17.10 -6.71
N ALA A 126 10.59 17.66 -7.93
CA ALA A 126 10.60 19.11 -8.13
C ALA A 126 9.31 19.76 -7.67
N GLU A 127 8.20 19.05 -7.68
CA GLU A 127 6.88 19.59 -7.36
C GLU A 127 6.17 18.72 -6.31
N SER A 128 5.62 19.36 -5.28
CA SER A 128 4.77 18.66 -4.31
C SER A 128 3.76 19.61 -3.68
N SER A 129 2.51 19.14 -3.53
CA SER A 129 1.46 19.84 -2.79
C SER A 129 1.25 19.16 -1.44
N LYS A 130 1.18 19.96 -0.36
CA LYS A 130 1.10 19.48 1.01
C LYS A 130 0.00 20.24 1.77
N VAL A 131 -0.74 19.50 2.60
CA VAL A 131 -1.73 20.05 3.52
C VAL A 131 -1.34 19.67 4.93
N PHE A 132 -1.29 20.67 5.83
CA PHE A 132 -1.01 20.50 7.25
C PHE A 132 -2.22 20.96 8.05
N SER A 133 -2.75 20.11 8.93
CA SER A 133 -3.88 20.40 9.83
C SER A 133 -3.63 19.79 11.20
N LYS A 134 -4.44 20.15 12.21
CA LYS A 134 -4.37 19.52 13.54
C LYS A 134 -4.59 18.01 13.48
N ASP A 135 -5.40 17.55 12.54
CA ASP A 135 -5.64 16.12 12.32
C ASP A 135 -4.45 15.44 11.66
N SER A 136 -3.76 16.13 10.73
CA SER A 136 -2.50 15.62 10.14
C SER A 136 -1.33 15.61 11.12
N ILE A 137 -1.38 16.40 12.19
CA ILE A 137 -0.38 16.35 13.28
C ILE A 137 -0.63 15.15 14.20
N LYS A 138 -1.87 14.73 14.39
CA LYS A 138 -2.21 13.45 15.05
C LYS A 138 -1.81 12.24 14.20
N GLU A 139 -1.67 12.40 12.90
CA GLU A 139 -0.95 11.49 12.02
C GLU A 139 0.58 11.62 12.14
N LYS A 140 1.12 11.91 13.32
CA LYS A 140 2.54 11.67 13.59
C LYS A 140 2.84 10.29 13.09
N THR A 141 3.84 10.18 12.21
CA THR A 141 4.55 8.94 11.89
C THR A 141 4.37 7.99 13.05
N SER A 142 3.47 7.02 12.89
CA SER A 142 3.20 6.12 13.99
C SER A 142 4.53 5.47 14.35
N THR A 143 4.73 5.26 15.63
CA THR A 143 5.83 4.42 16.14
C THR A 143 5.99 3.12 15.34
N ALA A 144 4.92 2.64 14.70
CA ALA A 144 4.91 1.50 13.80
C ALA A 144 5.70 1.72 12.49
N LEU A 145 5.57 2.86 11.81
CA LEU A 145 6.34 3.15 10.58
C LEU A 145 7.82 3.40 10.87
N GLU A 146 8.14 4.06 11.97
CA GLU A 146 9.51 4.21 12.43
C GLU A 146 10.12 2.87 12.88
N SER A 147 9.33 2.01 13.51
CA SER A 147 9.74 0.67 13.89
C SER A 147 9.91 -0.23 12.67
N GLU A 148 9.01 -0.17 11.68
CA GLU A 148 9.12 -0.91 10.41
C GLU A 148 10.38 -0.50 9.62
N SER A 149 10.77 0.78 9.66
CA SER A 149 12.00 1.27 9.01
C SER A 149 13.28 0.79 9.69
N LYS A 150 13.21 0.37 10.96
CA LYS A 150 14.35 -0.12 11.76
C LYS A 150 14.53 -1.64 11.69
N ILE A 151 13.57 -2.37 11.09
CA ILE A 151 13.67 -3.82 10.94
C ILE A 151 14.82 -4.15 10.01
N LYS A 152 15.73 -4.98 10.52
CA LYS A 152 16.81 -5.54 9.73
C LYS A 152 16.35 -6.85 9.10
N SER A 153 16.14 -6.83 7.79
CA SER A 153 15.84 -8.00 6.98
C SER A 153 17.12 -8.67 6.51
N TYR A 154 17.15 -10.00 6.60
CA TYR A 154 18.22 -10.84 6.07
C TYR A 154 17.65 -11.62 4.89
N TRP A 155 18.29 -11.50 3.74
CA TRP A 155 17.80 -12.04 2.47
C TRP A 155 18.60 -13.26 2.03
N TYR A 156 17.89 -14.32 1.67
CA TYR A 156 18.49 -15.60 1.24
C TYR A 156 17.71 -16.16 0.05
N ILE A 157 18.34 -17.08 -0.67
CA ILE A 157 17.68 -17.99 -1.60
C ILE A 157 17.72 -19.39 -0.99
N MET A 158 16.58 -20.06 -0.94
CA MET A 158 16.48 -21.45 -0.52
C MET A 158 16.15 -22.34 -1.71
N THR A 159 16.97 -23.36 -1.91
CA THR A 159 16.78 -24.36 -2.98
C THR A 159 15.89 -25.53 -2.50
N PRO A 160 15.28 -26.31 -3.43
CA PRO A 160 14.35 -27.39 -3.08
C PRO A 160 14.92 -28.48 -2.16
N ASP A 161 16.25 -28.67 -2.14
CA ASP A 161 16.95 -29.57 -1.22
C ASP A 161 17.06 -28.99 0.22
N GLY A 162 16.65 -27.73 0.41
CA GLY A 162 16.66 -27.03 1.70
C GLY A 162 17.95 -26.28 2.01
N LYS A 163 18.89 -26.18 1.04
CA LYS A 163 20.08 -25.35 1.20
C LYS A 163 19.68 -23.88 1.12
N MET A 164 20.18 -23.07 2.06
CA MET A 164 19.92 -21.62 2.13
C MET A 164 21.24 -20.87 1.91
N GLU A 165 21.27 -19.96 0.93
CA GLU A 165 22.41 -19.13 0.58
C GLU A 165 22.03 -17.65 0.64
N GLU A 166 22.98 -16.78 1.06
CA GLU A 166 22.79 -15.32 0.98
C GLU A 166 22.53 -14.90 -0.46
N ILE A 167 21.64 -13.92 -0.65
CA ILE A 167 21.19 -13.48 -1.98
C ILE A 167 22.35 -13.05 -2.89
N GLU A 168 23.40 -12.46 -2.30
CA GLU A 168 24.58 -11.97 -3.03
C GLU A 168 25.51 -13.11 -3.51
N LYS A 169 25.37 -14.31 -2.95
CA LYS A 169 26.20 -15.49 -3.28
C LYS A 169 25.52 -16.45 -4.23
N PHE A 170 24.18 -16.32 -4.40
CA PHE A 170 23.41 -17.26 -5.22
C PHE A 170 23.63 -17.01 -6.72
N ASN A 171 23.77 -18.09 -7.48
CA ASN A 171 23.93 -18.03 -8.94
C ASN A 171 22.56 -17.97 -9.65
N PHE A 172 22.17 -16.79 -10.10
CA PHE A 172 20.89 -16.53 -10.80
C PHE A 172 20.89 -16.86 -12.30
N SER A 173 21.97 -17.38 -12.91
CA SER A 173 22.10 -17.55 -14.36
C SER A 173 20.91 -18.26 -15.01
N ASN A 174 20.33 -19.25 -14.32
CA ASN A 174 19.16 -20.02 -14.77
C ASN A 174 17.83 -19.57 -14.11
N HIS A 175 17.86 -18.48 -13.34
CA HIS A 175 16.74 -18.04 -12.50
C HIS A 175 16.50 -16.52 -12.63
N LYS A 176 16.42 -16.03 -13.87
CA LYS A 176 16.31 -14.58 -14.16
C LYS A 176 15.10 -13.93 -13.52
N GLN A 177 13.94 -14.58 -13.49
CA GLN A 177 12.73 -14.04 -12.87
C GLN A 177 12.89 -13.93 -11.35
N LEU A 178 13.51 -14.92 -10.72
CA LEU A 178 13.83 -14.89 -9.30
C LEU A 178 14.85 -13.77 -8.98
N GLU A 179 15.83 -13.52 -9.86
CA GLU A 179 16.77 -12.40 -9.70
C GLU A 179 16.04 -11.05 -9.70
N ILE A 180 15.13 -10.87 -10.65
CA ILE A 180 14.31 -9.66 -10.76
C ILE A 180 13.46 -9.47 -9.51
N PHE A 181 12.76 -10.54 -9.09
CA PHE A 181 11.95 -10.54 -7.87
C PHE A 181 12.77 -10.21 -6.63
N ALA A 182 13.93 -10.85 -6.46
CA ALA A 182 14.82 -10.64 -5.34
C ALA A 182 15.33 -9.19 -5.28
N LYS A 183 15.74 -8.61 -6.41
CA LYS A 183 16.15 -7.21 -6.52
C LYS A 183 14.99 -6.25 -6.23
N TYR A 184 13.79 -6.55 -6.72
CA TYR A 184 12.59 -5.75 -6.49
C TYR A 184 12.23 -5.67 -5.00
N GLU A 185 12.26 -6.81 -4.29
CA GLU A 185 11.93 -6.86 -2.86
C GLU A 185 13.03 -6.25 -1.98
N SER A 186 14.29 -6.53 -2.26
CA SER A 186 15.42 -6.05 -1.43
C SER A 186 15.72 -4.56 -1.62
N ALA A 187 15.56 -4.00 -2.84
CA ALA A 187 15.94 -2.62 -3.15
C ALA A 187 14.89 -1.57 -2.78
N LYS A 188 13.64 -1.95 -2.47
CA LYS A 188 12.51 -1.06 -2.14
C LYS A 188 12.23 0.06 -3.16
N LYS A 189 12.77 -0.02 -4.41
CA LYS A 189 12.52 0.94 -5.49
C LYS A 189 11.35 0.45 -6.36
N ARG A 190 10.32 1.28 -6.53
CA ARG A 190 9.01 0.86 -7.11
C ARG A 190 8.52 1.70 -8.29
N SER A 191 9.28 2.67 -8.80
CA SER A 191 8.87 3.52 -9.92
C SER A 191 9.36 2.98 -11.26
N VAL A 192 8.48 2.99 -12.28
CA VAL A 192 8.78 2.67 -13.68
C VAL A 192 8.09 3.73 -14.56
N ASP A 193 8.79 4.24 -15.54
CA ASP A 193 8.35 5.38 -16.38
C ASP A 193 7.41 4.98 -17.52
N GLU A 194 7.25 3.68 -17.83
CA GLU A 194 6.40 3.22 -18.93
C GLU A 194 5.09 2.56 -18.43
N PRO A 195 3.94 2.83 -19.10
CA PRO A 195 2.69 2.14 -18.79
C PRO A 195 2.79 0.66 -19.18
N PRO A 196 2.41 -0.27 -18.28
CA PRO A 196 2.48 -1.70 -18.57
C PRO A 196 1.43 -2.14 -19.59
N PRO A 197 1.69 -3.23 -20.36
CA PRO A 197 0.81 -3.74 -21.40
C PRO A 197 -0.65 -3.91 -20.99
N HIS A 198 -0.92 -4.40 -19.79
CA HIS A 198 -2.29 -4.63 -19.29
C HIS A 198 -3.14 -3.37 -19.25
N VAL A 199 -2.54 -2.17 -19.07
CA VAL A 199 -3.30 -0.91 -19.04
C VAL A 199 -3.96 -0.61 -20.39
N ASN A 200 -3.26 -0.90 -21.47
CA ASN A 200 -3.80 -0.76 -22.82
C ASN A 200 -4.80 -1.89 -23.14
N LEU A 201 -4.46 -3.13 -22.76
CA LEU A 201 -5.30 -4.30 -23.02
C LEU A 201 -6.63 -4.24 -22.27
N MET A 202 -6.65 -3.82 -20.99
CA MET A 202 -7.90 -3.75 -20.24
C MET A 202 -8.91 -2.79 -20.87
N LYS A 203 -8.43 -1.69 -21.49
CA LYS A 203 -9.27 -0.73 -22.21
C LYS A 203 -9.70 -1.26 -23.56
N LYS A 204 -8.74 -1.77 -24.37
CA LYS A 204 -8.97 -2.30 -25.72
C LYS A 204 -9.97 -3.46 -25.73
N LEU A 205 -9.92 -4.33 -24.70
CA LEU A 205 -10.80 -5.48 -24.53
C LEU A 205 -12.11 -5.15 -23.78
N ALA A 206 -12.37 -3.88 -23.45
CA ALA A 206 -13.50 -3.44 -22.65
C ALA A 206 -13.66 -4.25 -21.34
N ILE A 207 -12.54 -4.48 -20.64
CA ILE A 207 -12.52 -5.15 -19.34
C ILE A 207 -12.76 -4.14 -18.22
N ALA A 208 -11.89 -3.13 -18.12
CA ALA A 208 -11.96 -2.10 -17.08
C ALA A 208 -11.35 -0.79 -17.56
N ASP A 209 -11.72 0.30 -16.91
CA ASP A 209 -11.08 1.60 -17.06
C ASP A 209 -11.11 2.37 -15.74
N TYR A 210 -10.32 3.43 -15.67
CA TYR A 210 -10.36 4.38 -14.56
C TYR A 210 -11.73 5.07 -14.50
N GLU A 211 -12.26 5.27 -13.28
CA GLU A 211 -13.49 6.03 -13.07
C GLU A 211 -13.18 7.48 -12.75
N PRO A 212 -13.40 8.42 -13.69
CA PRO A 212 -13.04 9.83 -13.46
C PRO A 212 -13.83 10.51 -12.34
N ALA A 213 -15.02 9.99 -12.03
CA ALA A 213 -15.88 10.52 -10.97
C ALA A 213 -15.57 9.91 -9.59
N SER A 214 -14.50 9.09 -9.48
CA SER A 214 -14.08 8.46 -8.23
C SER A 214 -12.63 8.81 -7.90
N ASP A 215 -12.18 8.46 -6.69
CA ASP A 215 -10.78 8.60 -6.34
C ASP A 215 -9.90 7.65 -7.18
N SER A 216 -8.68 8.09 -7.50
CA SER A 216 -7.72 7.34 -8.31
C SER A 216 -7.52 5.91 -7.77
N GLY A 217 -7.45 4.92 -8.65
CA GLY A 217 -7.31 3.52 -8.27
C GLY A 217 -8.63 2.82 -7.93
N ASN A 218 -9.78 3.49 -8.13
CA ASN A 218 -11.10 2.88 -8.19
C ASN A 218 -11.48 2.67 -9.66
N MET A 219 -11.70 1.42 -10.04
CA MET A 219 -11.96 1.05 -11.43
C MET A 219 -13.45 0.79 -11.66
N ARG A 220 -13.92 1.15 -12.85
CA ARG A 220 -15.17 0.64 -13.41
C ARG A 220 -14.89 -0.59 -14.25
N PHE A 221 -15.77 -1.59 -14.18
CA PHE A 221 -15.70 -2.80 -14.99
C PHE A 221 -16.82 -2.77 -16.04
N TYR A 222 -16.45 -2.96 -17.30
CA TYR A 222 -17.39 -3.13 -18.38
C TYR A 222 -18.02 -4.53 -18.35
N PRO A 223 -19.10 -4.81 -19.11
CA PRO A 223 -19.78 -6.10 -19.05
C PRO A 223 -18.86 -7.31 -19.21
N ASN A 224 -17.94 -7.30 -20.18
CA ASN A 224 -16.96 -8.38 -20.37
C ASN A 224 -16.04 -8.55 -19.15
N GLY A 225 -15.52 -7.46 -18.66
CA GLY A 225 -14.66 -7.48 -17.46
C GLY A 225 -15.41 -7.93 -16.22
N ARG A 226 -16.68 -7.52 -16.06
CA ARG A 226 -17.51 -7.97 -14.94
C ARG A 226 -17.83 -9.46 -15.04
N LEU A 227 -18.07 -9.99 -16.25
CA LEU A 227 -18.27 -11.41 -16.47
C LEU A 227 -17.04 -12.23 -16.08
N ILE A 228 -15.85 -11.85 -16.59
CA ILE A 228 -14.59 -12.51 -16.23
C ILE A 228 -14.37 -12.46 -14.70
N LYS A 229 -14.55 -11.28 -14.11
CA LYS A 229 -14.41 -11.10 -12.67
C LYS A 229 -15.37 -12.00 -11.87
N SER A 230 -16.65 -12.12 -12.29
CA SER A 230 -17.63 -12.99 -11.65
C SER A 230 -17.24 -14.46 -11.71
N GLN A 231 -16.70 -14.92 -12.84
CA GLN A 231 -16.25 -16.30 -13.01
C GLN A 231 -15.06 -16.62 -12.09
N ILE A 232 -14.10 -15.69 -11.96
CA ILE A 232 -12.97 -15.83 -11.03
C ILE A 232 -13.48 -15.86 -9.59
N GLU A 233 -14.35 -14.93 -9.22
CA GLU A 233 -14.97 -14.83 -7.89
C GLU A 233 -15.68 -16.15 -7.52
N GLN A 234 -16.50 -16.68 -8.42
CA GLN A 234 -17.23 -17.92 -8.21
C GLN A 234 -16.30 -19.12 -8.10
N TYR A 235 -15.34 -19.27 -9.03
CA TYR A 235 -14.37 -20.36 -9.00
C TYR A 235 -13.58 -20.40 -7.68
N VAL A 236 -13.07 -19.28 -7.24
CA VAL A 236 -12.30 -19.19 -5.98
C VAL A 236 -13.20 -19.52 -4.79
N THR A 237 -14.45 -19.02 -4.78
CA THR A 237 -15.44 -19.31 -3.71
C THR A 237 -15.73 -20.80 -3.63
N ASP A 238 -15.96 -21.47 -4.76
CA ASP A 238 -16.22 -22.90 -4.80
C ASP A 238 -15.04 -23.71 -4.27
N LYS A 239 -13.81 -23.37 -4.66
CA LYS A 239 -12.60 -24.01 -4.13
C LYS A 239 -12.40 -23.83 -2.62
N VAL A 240 -12.72 -22.65 -2.11
CA VAL A 240 -12.63 -22.41 -0.65
C VAL A 240 -13.74 -23.14 0.10
N ARG A 241 -14.95 -23.27 -0.46
CA ARG A 241 -16.02 -24.07 0.11
C ARG A 241 -15.66 -25.57 0.12
N ASP A 242 -15.06 -26.09 -0.95
CA ASP A 242 -14.57 -27.48 -1.03
C ASP A 242 -13.48 -27.74 0.02
N TYR A 243 -12.64 -26.75 0.31
CA TYR A 243 -11.66 -26.79 1.41
C TYR A 243 -12.34 -26.77 2.80
N GLY A 244 -13.61 -26.43 2.89
CA GLY A 244 -14.41 -26.33 4.12
C GLY A 244 -14.50 -24.92 4.71
N GLY A 245 -14.28 -23.90 3.91
CA GLY A 245 -14.52 -22.50 4.29
C GLY A 245 -16.01 -22.19 4.41
N ILE A 246 -16.41 -21.59 5.52
CA ILE A 246 -17.79 -21.16 5.81
C ILE A 246 -17.91 -19.71 5.39
N GLU A 247 -18.77 -19.43 4.42
CA GLU A 247 -18.93 -18.08 3.87
C GLU A 247 -19.68 -17.18 4.84
N VAL A 248 -19.16 -15.99 5.04
CA VAL A 248 -19.75 -14.94 5.86
C VAL A 248 -19.75 -13.61 5.12
N GLU A 249 -20.52 -12.66 5.58
CA GLU A 249 -20.53 -11.28 5.11
C GLU A 249 -20.45 -10.33 6.30
N THR A 250 -19.55 -9.35 6.23
CA THR A 250 -19.37 -8.35 7.28
C THR A 250 -19.43 -6.94 6.71
N PRO A 251 -19.74 -5.90 7.53
CA PRO A 251 -19.87 -4.54 7.04
C PRO A 251 -18.61 -4.02 6.34
N ILE A 252 -18.81 -3.13 5.37
CA ILE A 252 -17.69 -2.44 4.67
C ILE A 252 -17.19 -1.22 5.44
N MET A 253 -17.94 -0.75 6.44
CA MET A 253 -17.66 0.47 7.19
C MET A 253 -17.74 0.21 8.69
N TYR A 254 -16.78 0.73 9.44
CA TYR A 254 -16.62 0.51 10.88
C TYR A 254 -16.41 1.83 11.62
N ASP A 255 -16.73 1.83 12.93
CA ASP A 255 -16.44 2.93 13.84
C ASP A 255 -14.96 2.90 14.26
N SER A 256 -14.25 4.01 14.04
CA SER A 256 -12.82 4.13 14.38
C SER A 256 -12.54 4.15 15.90
N HIS A 257 -13.55 4.47 16.71
CA HIS A 257 -13.46 4.50 18.19
C HIS A 257 -13.73 3.15 18.85
N HIS A 258 -14.09 2.12 18.08
CA HIS A 258 -14.25 0.79 18.65
C HIS A 258 -12.91 0.29 19.23
N PRO A 259 -12.84 -0.22 20.49
CA PRO A 259 -11.57 -0.56 21.15
C PRO A 259 -10.65 -1.49 20.35
N SER A 260 -11.22 -2.48 19.66
CA SER A 260 -10.45 -3.40 18.80
C SER A 260 -9.87 -2.70 17.57
N MET A 261 -10.50 -1.61 17.09
CA MET A 261 -10.03 -0.82 15.94
C MET A 261 -8.93 0.15 16.33
N GLU A 262 -9.04 0.82 17.47
CA GLU A 262 -8.03 1.79 17.94
C GLU A 262 -6.63 1.16 18.02
N SER A 263 -6.53 -0.05 18.57
CA SER A 263 -5.26 -0.79 18.62
C SER A 263 -4.69 -1.11 17.23
N TYR A 264 -5.56 -1.28 16.23
CA TYR A 264 -5.18 -1.59 14.87
C TYR A 264 -4.70 -0.34 14.11
N PHE A 265 -5.35 0.81 14.30
CA PHE A 265 -4.94 2.09 13.71
C PHE A 265 -3.57 2.53 14.19
N ASN A 266 -3.25 2.29 15.46
CA ASN A 266 -1.91 2.57 16.00
C ASN A 266 -0.81 1.75 15.31
N ARG A 267 -1.14 0.60 14.71
CA ARG A 267 -0.19 -0.28 14.00
C ARG A 267 -0.18 -0.05 12.49
N PHE A 268 -1.29 0.35 11.89
CA PHE A 268 -1.44 0.59 10.45
C PHE A 268 -2.05 1.97 10.16
N PRO A 269 -1.32 3.05 10.46
CA PRO A 269 -1.85 4.39 10.30
C PRO A 269 -2.06 4.74 8.83
N ALA A 270 -3.11 5.54 8.58
CA ALA A 270 -3.35 6.24 7.31
C ALA A 270 -3.58 5.33 6.07
N ARG A 271 -4.05 4.09 6.23
CA ARG A 271 -4.40 3.22 5.08
C ARG A 271 -5.88 3.23 4.72
N GLN A 272 -6.73 3.84 5.54
CA GLN A 272 -8.18 3.84 5.40
C GLN A 272 -8.71 5.14 4.82
N TYR A 273 -9.88 5.07 4.20
CA TYR A 273 -10.74 6.23 3.99
C TYR A 273 -11.49 6.51 5.27
N SER A 274 -11.27 7.68 5.87
CA SER A 274 -12.03 8.15 7.01
C SER A 274 -13.24 8.93 6.55
N ILE A 275 -14.38 8.75 7.22
CA ILE A 275 -15.66 9.35 6.90
C ILE A 275 -16.22 9.99 8.17
N ASP A 276 -16.42 11.31 8.15
CA ASP A 276 -17.13 12.01 9.20
C ASP A 276 -18.59 12.16 8.81
N SER A 277 -19.49 11.58 9.56
CA SER A 277 -20.94 11.64 9.31
C SER A 277 -21.70 11.77 10.60
N GLU A 278 -22.50 12.84 10.75
CA GLU A 278 -23.38 13.07 11.90
C GLU A 278 -22.64 12.96 13.26
N GLY A 279 -21.42 13.45 13.33
CA GLY A 279 -20.59 13.39 14.55
C GLY A 279 -19.94 12.03 14.84
N ARG A 280 -20.08 11.08 13.92
CA ARG A 280 -19.41 9.77 13.98
C ARG A 280 -18.18 9.76 13.09
N HIS A 281 -17.09 9.18 13.60
CA HIS A 281 -15.86 8.96 12.84
C HIS A 281 -15.81 7.50 12.39
N LEU A 282 -16.08 7.29 11.11
CA LEU A 282 -16.16 5.98 10.49
C LEU A 282 -14.99 5.79 9.52
N PHE A 283 -14.72 4.54 9.11
CA PHE A 283 -13.76 4.25 8.05
C PHE A 283 -14.23 3.09 7.17
N LEU A 284 -13.78 3.10 5.91
CA LEU A 284 -13.95 1.97 5.01
C LEU A 284 -12.88 0.92 5.29
N ARG A 285 -13.28 -0.35 5.38
CA ARG A 285 -12.36 -1.46 5.66
C ARG A 285 -11.28 -1.61 4.58
N PHE A 286 -10.08 -1.90 5.04
CA PHE A 286 -8.94 -2.25 4.21
C PHE A 286 -8.43 -3.69 4.48
N SER A 287 -9.23 -4.47 5.21
CA SER A 287 -9.01 -5.88 5.53
C SER A 287 -10.33 -6.55 5.91
N ALA A 288 -10.50 -7.85 5.59
CA ALA A 288 -11.63 -8.67 6.07
C ALA A 288 -11.48 -9.06 7.54
N CYS A 289 -10.24 -9.06 8.06
CA CYS A 289 -9.93 -9.51 9.42
C CYS A 289 -10.82 -8.88 10.48
N PHE A 290 -11.12 -7.58 10.37
CA PHE A 290 -11.94 -6.86 11.37
C PHE A 290 -13.29 -7.53 11.62
N GLY A 291 -14.06 -7.72 10.56
CA GLY A 291 -15.40 -8.29 10.66
C GLY A 291 -15.38 -9.75 11.09
N GLN A 292 -14.52 -10.55 10.47
CA GLN A 292 -14.41 -11.97 10.81
C GLN A 292 -13.92 -12.19 12.25
N PHE A 293 -12.99 -11.35 12.74
CA PHE A 293 -12.48 -11.48 14.12
C PHE A 293 -13.49 -11.00 15.17
N LEU A 294 -14.21 -9.90 14.90
CA LEU A 294 -15.31 -9.48 15.76
C LEU A 294 -16.40 -10.55 15.81
N MET A 295 -16.78 -11.12 14.68
CA MET A 295 -17.73 -12.25 14.62
C MET A 295 -17.20 -13.48 15.39
N ALA A 296 -15.92 -13.83 15.21
CA ALA A 296 -15.33 -14.98 15.88
C ALA A 296 -15.19 -14.79 17.40
N SER A 297 -15.07 -13.55 17.88
CA SER A 297 -15.03 -13.26 19.33
C SER A 297 -16.37 -13.54 20.03
N ASP A 298 -17.48 -13.54 19.29
CA ASP A 298 -18.81 -13.87 19.80
C ASP A 298 -19.10 -15.39 19.78
N PHE A 299 -18.22 -16.20 19.17
CA PHE A 299 -18.45 -17.64 19.05
C PHE A 299 -18.07 -18.40 20.33
N GLN A 300 -18.84 -19.41 20.64
CA GLN A 300 -18.51 -20.40 21.66
C GLN A 300 -17.84 -21.60 21.01
N LEU A 301 -16.55 -21.51 20.78
CA LEU A 301 -15.76 -22.56 20.14
C LEU A 301 -15.25 -23.57 21.18
N SER A 302 -15.17 -24.84 20.81
CA SER A 302 -14.42 -25.86 21.53
C SER A 302 -13.35 -26.47 20.62
N TYR A 303 -12.38 -27.15 21.22
CA TYR A 303 -11.32 -27.84 20.46
C TYR A 303 -11.86 -28.82 19.41
N LYS A 304 -13.08 -29.31 19.56
CA LYS A 304 -13.76 -30.22 18.60
C LYS A 304 -14.22 -29.50 17.33
N ASN A 305 -14.41 -28.19 17.38
CA ASN A 305 -14.81 -27.38 16.23
C ASN A 305 -13.62 -26.92 15.40
N LEU A 306 -12.40 -27.06 15.94
CA LEU A 306 -11.19 -26.56 15.26
C LEU A 306 -10.55 -27.62 14.35
N PRO A 307 -10.03 -27.25 13.18
CA PRO A 307 -9.91 -25.88 12.71
C PRO A 307 -11.26 -25.32 12.22
N TYR A 308 -11.64 -24.13 12.70
CA TYR A 308 -12.83 -23.41 12.25
C TYR A 308 -12.44 -22.42 11.16
N LYS A 309 -13.16 -22.38 10.03
CA LYS A 309 -12.72 -21.65 8.83
C LYS A 309 -13.80 -20.67 8.40
N LEU A 310 -13.50 -19.38 8.47
CA LEU A 310 -14.37 -18.31 7.96
C LEU A 310 -13.83 -17.83 6.62
N TYR A 311 -14.72 -17.62 5.66
CA TYR A 311 -14.43 -17.13 4.33
C TYR A 311 -15.29 -15.92 3.99
N GLU A 312 -14.70 -14.89 3.38
CA GLU A 312 -15.43 -13.75 2.86
C GLU A 312 -14.81 -13.28 1.55
N LEU A 313 -15.62 -13.24 0.50
CA LEU A 313 -15.27 -12.56 -0.73
C LEU A 313 -15.62 -11.08 -0.57
N THR A 314 -14.63 -10.25 -0.31
CA THR A 314 -14.88 -8.90 0.16
C THR A 314 -14.14 -7.82 -0.61
N ARG A 315 -14.70 -6.62 -0.65
CA ARG A 315 -14.06 -5.46 -1.27
C ARG A 315 -13.31 -4.64 -0.21
N TYR A 316 -12.04 -4.34 -0.53
CA TYR A 316 -11.18 -3.46 0.26
C TYR A 316 -11.15 -2.06 -0.31
N SER A 317 -10.87 -1.09 0.58
CA SER A 317 -10.68 0.31 0.22
C SER A 317 -9.43 0.85 0.91
N PHE A 318 -8.35 1.01 0.15
CA PHE A 318 -7.07 1.55 0.61
C PHE A 318 -6.87 2.96 0.11
N ARG A 319 -6.60 3.92 1.00
CA ARG A 319 -6.32 5.28 0.59
C ARG A 319 -4.84 5.58 0.32
N ARG A 320 -3.93 4.88 0.98
CA ARG A 320 -2.52 5.29 1.06
C ARG A 320 -1.64 4.98 -0.15
N GLU A 321 -2.16 4.36 -1.19
CA GLU A 321 -1.36 4.24 -2.40
C GLU A 321 -1.13 5.63 -2.97
N GLN A 322 0.15 6.05 -3.08
CA GLN A 322 0.49 7.34 -3.66
C GLN A 322 0.08 7.37 -5.14
N SER A 323 -0.30 8.54 -5.66
CA SER A 323 -0.83 8.66 -7.03
C SER A 323 0.15 8.12 -8.08
N GLY A 324 1.46 8.29 -7.91
CA GLY A 324 2.49 7.75 -8.80
C GLY A 324 2.72 6.24 -8.71
N GLU A 325 2.12 5.56 -7.73
CA GLU A 325 2.22 4.11 -7.55
C GLU A 325 1.03 3.35 -8.13
N LEU A 326 -0.09 4.03 -8.39
CA LEU A 326 -1.32 3.44 -8.93
C LEU A 326 -1.15 3.09 -10.41
N VAL A 327 -1.37 1.83 -10.77
CA VAL A 327 -1.16 1.35 -12.13
C VAL A 327 -2.18 0.29 -12.51
N GLY A 328 -3.19 0.67 -13.30
CA GLY A 328 -4.19 -0.23 -13.87
C GLY A 328 -4.79 -1.19 -12.84
N LEU A 329 -4.88 -2.48 -13.20
CA LEU A 329 -5.39 -3.54 -12.31
C LEU A 329 -4.31 -4.11 -11.37
N ARG A 330 -3.05 -3.70 -11.54
CA ARG A 330 -1.93 -4.16 -10.71
C ARG A 330 -1.94 -3.54 -9.32
N ARG A 331 -2.15 -2.22 -9.21
CA ARG A 331 -2.10 -1.48 -7.96
C ARG A 331 -3.25 -0.52 -7.85
N LEU A 332 -4.18 -0.86 -7.00
CA LEU A 332 -5.50 -0.24 -6.84
C LEU A 332 -5.70 0.27 -5.41
N ARG A 333 -6.63 1.21 -5.26
CA ARG A 333 -7.18 1.60 -3.95
C ARG A 333 -8.42 0.80 -3.57
N ALA A 334 -9.17 0.30 -4.55
CA ALA A 334 -10.30 -0.59 -4.31
C ALA A 334 -10.15 -1.88 -5.11
N PHE A 335 -10.25 -3.03 -4.45
CA PHE A 335 -10.10 -4.36 -5.03
C PHE A 335 -10.83 -5.42 -4.21
N THR A 336 -11.06 -6.58 -4.82
CA THR A 336 -11.79 -7.70 -4.22
C THR A 336 -10.81 -8.78 -3.77
N MET A 337 -10.93 -9.19 -2.50
CA MET A 337 -10.10 -10.25 -1.89
C MET A 337 -10.96 -11.43 -1.44
N PRO A 338 -10.57 -12.66 -1.77
CA PRO A 338 -11.14 -13.87 -1.20
C PRO A 338 -10.37 -14.24 0.08
N ASP A 339 -10.78 -13.73 1.22
CA ASP A 339 -10.08 -13.95 2.48
C ASP A 339 -10.67 -15.10 3.29
N CYS A 340 -9.83 -16.08 3.58
CA CYS A 340 -10.16 -17.24 4.40
C CYS A 340 -9.29 -17.28 5.66
N HIS A 341 -9.91 -17.15 6.84
CA HIS A 341 -9.24 -17.30 8.13
C HIS A 341 -9.54 -18.67 8.72
N ALA A 342 -8.49 -19.38 9.19
CA ALA A 342 -8.64 -20.64 9.90
C ALA A 342 -8.16 -20.48 11.35
N PHE A 343 -9.02 -20.81 12.30
CA PHE A 343 -8.73 -20.80 13.73
C PHE A 343 -8.30 -22.20 14.13
N CYS A 344 -7.05 -22.36 14.58
CA CYS A 344 -6.42 -23.62 14.90
C CYS A 344 -6.11 -23.72 16.40
N LYS A 345 -6.27 -24.92 16.98
CA LYS A 345 -6.09 -25.13 18.43
C LYS A 345 -4.62 -24.99 18.88
N ASP A 346 -3.68 -25.34 17.99
CA ASP A 346 -2.25 -25.38 18.30
C ASP A 346 -1.39 -25.23 17.03
N MET A 347 -0.08 -25.10 17.19
CA MET A 347 0.86 -24.98 16.09
C MET A 347 0.91 -26.20 15.16
N PRO A 348 0.87 -27.45 15.63
CA PRO A 348 0.75 -28.62 14.76
C PRO A 348 -0.46 -28.54 13.82
N GLN A 349 -1.65 -28.23 14.32
CA GLN A 349 -2.85 -28.08 13.50
C GLN A 349 -2.72 -26.91 12.52
N ALA A 350 -2.14 -25.77 12.94
CA ALA A 350 -1.90 -24.63 12.08
C ALA A 350 -0.93 -24.98 10.93
N ILE A 351 0.11 -25.75 11.20
CA ILE A 351 1.05 -26.23 10.17
C ILE A 351 0.36 -27.18 9.17
N ASP A 352 -0.50 -28.07 9.65
CA ASP A 352 -1.23 -28.99 8.76
C ASP A 352 -2.22 -28.24 7.87
N GLU A 353 -2.94 -27.25 8.42
CA GLU A 353 -3.81 -26.38 7.62
C GLU A 353 -3.01 -25.49 6.64
N LEU A 354 -1.85 -24.96 7.04
CA LEU A 354 -0.97 -24.19 6.15
C LEU A 354 -0.56 -25.01 4.92
N ARG A 355 -0.23 -26.30 5.07
CA ARG A 355 0.13 -27.18 3.96
C ARG A 355 -1.03 -27.37 2.99
N LYS A 356 -2.25 -27.62 3.50
CA LYS A 356 -3.46 -27.76 2.68
C LYS A 356 -3.76 -26.46 1.91
N ARG A 357 -3.61 -25.33 2.54
CA ARG A 357 -3.88 -24.01 1.97
C ARG A 357 -2.81 -23.58 0.96
N PHE A 358 -1.57 -24.04 1.14
CA PHE A 358 -0.52 -23.88 0.16
C PHE A 358 -0.87 -24.63 -1.14
N ASP A 359 -1.34 -25.88 -1.02
CA ASP A 359 -1.78 -26.69 -2.18
C ASP A 359 -3.06 -26.09 -2.80
N LEU A 360 -4.03 -25.66 -1.98
CA LEU A 360 -5.24 -24.97 -2.45
C LEU A 360 -4.91 -23.73 -3.30
N SER A 361 -3.96 -22.91 -2.84
CA SER A 361 -3.57 -21.68 -3.56
C SER A 361 -2.90 -21.98 -4.89
N ARG A 362 -2.07 -23.04 -4.97
CA ARG A 362 -1.48 -23.52 -6.23
C ARG A 362 -2.55 -24.03 -7.21
N GLU A 363 -3.49 -24.84 -6.70
CA GLU A 363 -4.61 -25.35 -7.49
C GLU A 363 -5.49 -24.21 -8.00
N VAL A 364 -5.79 -23.22 -7.17
CA VAL A 364 -6.60 -22.06 -7.56
C VAL A 364 -5.90 -21.27 -8.66
N LEU A 365 -4.62 -20.96 -8.52
CA LEU A 365 -3.89 -20.20 -9.56
C LEU A 365 -3.78 -20.97 -10.86
N SER A 366 -3.45 -22.27 -10.82
CA SER A 366 -3.37 -23.12 -12.01
C SER A 366 -4.73 -23.21 -12.73
N GLY A 367 -5.83 -23.42 -11.99
CA GLY A 367 -7.17 -23.41 -12.56
C GLY A 367 -7.63 -22.08 -13.16
N LEU A 368 -7.00 -20.98 -12.75
CA LEU A 368 -7.16 -19.65 -13.35
C LEU A 368 -6.19 -19.40 -14.52
N GLY A 369 -5.38 -20.37 -14.91
CA GLY A 369 -4.43 -20.27 -16.01
C GLY A 369 -3.10 -19.59 -15.64
N ILE A 370 -2.78 -19.48 -14.34
CA ILE A 370 -1.51 -18.97 -13.84
C ILE A 370 -0.72 -20.15 -13.28
N GLU A 371 0.23 -20.64 -14.08
CA GLU A 371 1.02 -21.83 -13.77
C GLU A 371 2.24 -21.49 -12.87
N GLU A 372 2.88 -22.52 -12.31
CA GLU A 372 4.02 -22.37 -11.37
C GLU A 372 5.23 -21.63 -11.96
N ASN A 373 5.37 -21.63 -13.28
CA ASN A 373 6.42 -20.90 -13.98
C ASN A 373 6.07 -19.42 -14.21
N ASP A 374 4.82 -19.00 -13.97
CA ASP A 374 4.37 -17.63 -14.15
C ASP A 374 4.61 -16.76 -12.91
N TYR A 375 4.97 -17.34 -11.76
CA TYR A 375 5.19 -16.60 -10.52
C TYR A 375 6.43 -17.08 -9.75
N GLU A 376 6.96 -16.22 -8.93
CA GLU A 376 8.04 -16.51 -7.97
C GLU A 376 7.48 -16.60 -6.55
N THR A 377 8.12 -17.42 -5.72
CA THR A 377 7.68 -17.64 -4.33
C THR A 377 8.58 -16.87 -3.37
N GLY A 378 7.97 -16.11 -2.48
CA GLY A 378 8.61 -15.50 -1.33
C GLY A 378 8.15 -16.15 -0.03
N ILE A 379 9.06 -16.47 0.87
CA ILE A 379 8.76 -16.98 2.21
C ILE A 379 9.43 -16.08 3.23
N ARG A 380 8.65 -15.60 4.20
CA ARG A 380 9.13 -14.72 5.27
C ARG A 380 8.89 -15.36 6.62
N PHE A 381 9.87 -15.34 7.51
CA PHE A 381 9.73 -15.91 8.84
C PHE A 381 10.68 -15.29 9.87
N THR A 382 10.35 -15.49 11.13
CA THR A 382 11.29 -15.21 12.22
C THR A 382 12.32 -16.34 12.35
N GLU A 383 13.54 -15.99 12.74
CA GLU A 383 14.62 -16.97 12.96
C GLU A 383 14.20 -18.07 13.94
N ASP A 384 13.56 -17.71 15.04
CA ASP A 384 13.05 -18.67 16.04
C ASP A 384 12.03 -19.64 15.46
N PHE A 385 11.13 -19.17 14.57
CA PHE A 385 10.18 -20.05 13.91
C PHE A 385 10.89 -21.01 12.96
N TYR A 386 11.85 -20.51 12.18
CA TYR A 386 12.64 -21.32 11.26
C TYR A 386 13.42 -22.41 11.99
N ILE A 387 14.12 -22.08 13.09
CA ILE A 387 14.89 -23.06 13.87
C ILE A 387 14.00 -24.23 14.32
N LYS A 388 12.78 -23.95 14.76
CA LYS A 388 11.81 -24.95 15.25
C LYS A 388 11.11 -25.74 14.13
N ASN A 389 11.03 -25.17 12.92
CA ASN A 389 10.18 -25.68 11.84
C ASN A 389 10.93 -25.81 10.50
N LYS A 390 12.25 -26.09 10.52
CA LYS A 390 13.08 -26.21 9.30
C LYS A 390 12.51 -27.17 8.28
N GLU A 391 11.99 -28.30 8.74
CA GLU A 391 11.45 -29.34 7.89
C GLU A 391 10.17 -28.86 7.16
N LEU A 392 9.30 -28.08 7.82
CA LEU A 392 8.15 -27.46 7.18
C LEU A 392 8.59 -26.55 6.02
N ILE A 393 9.55 -25.65 6.28
CA ILE A 393 10.02 -24.70 5.26
C ILE A 393 10.62 -25.45 4.08
N LYS A 394 11.47 -26.45 4.34
CA LYS A 394 12.03 -27.31 3.29
C LYS A 394 10.94 -28.00 2.48
N GLN A 395 9.91 -28.55 3.11
CA GLN A 395 8.78 -29.18 2.41
C GLN A 395 8.03 -28.22 1.52
N LEU A 396 7.76 -26.97 1.96
CA LEU A 396 7.13 -25.96 1.13
C LEU A 396 7.98 -25.63 -0.11
N VAL A 397 9.29 -25.40 0.09
CA VAL A 397 10.22 -25.10 -1.02
C VAL A 397 10.36 -26.29 -1.98
N SER A 398 10.43 -27.52 -1.45
CA SER A 398 10.47 -28.74 -2.26
C SER A 398 9.19 -28.88 -3.12
N LYS A 399 8.01 -28.55 -2.59
CA LYS A 399 6.75 -28.53 -3.33
C LYS A 399 6.75 -27.49 -4.47
N VAL A 400 7.38 -26.33 -4.28
CA VAL A 400 7.57 -25.33 -5.34
C VAL A 400 8.46 -25.85 -6.47
N GLY A 401 9.40 -26.74 -6.16
CA GLY A 401 10.28 -27.38 -7.15
C GLY A 401 11.35 -26.49 -7.75
N LYS A 402 11.42 -25.21 -7.38
CA LYS A 402 12.44 -24.24 -7.79
C LYS A 402 12.93 -23.41 -6.61
N PRO A 403 14.08 -22.71 -6.70
CA PRO A 403 14.56 -21.84 -5.64
C PRO A 403 13.57 -20.72 -5.32
N VAL A 404 13.50 -20.34 -4.04
CA VAL A 404 12.58 -19.32 -3.53
C VAL A 404 13.34 -18.20 -2.81
N LEU A 405 12.78 -17.01 -2.82
CA LEU A 405 13.27 -15.87 -2.02
C LEU A 405 12.86 -16.03 -0.56
N VAL A 406 13.81 -15.88 0.35
CA VAL A 406 13.57 -15.92 1.79
C VAL A 406 13.94 -14.58 2.41
N GLU A 407 13.02 -14.03 3.22
CA GLU A 407 13.27 -12.92 4.12
C GLU A 407 13.18 -13.40 5.57
N MET A 408 14.24 -13.22 6.34
CA MET A 408 14.32 -13.65 7.73
C MET A 408 14.52 -12.45 8.66
N TRP A 409 13.83 -12.46 9.80
CA TRP A 409 14.00 -11.48 10.87
C TRP A 409 14.46 -12.16 12.16
N LYS A 410 15.38 -11.53 12.87
CA LYS A 410 15.84 -12.03 14.18
C LYS A 410 14.79 -11.81 15.27
N GLU A 411 14.07 -10.69 15.19
CA GLU A 411 13.06 -10.32 16.17
C GLU A 411 11.66 -10.36 15.53
N LYS A 412 10.66 -10.77 16.33
CA LYS A 412 9.27 -10.75 15.91
C LYS A 412 8.75 -9.32 15.96
N PHE A 413 8.46 -8.75 14.82
CA PHE A 413 7.86 -7.42 14.68
C PHE A 413 6.39 -7.48 14.24
N PHE A 414 6.09 -8.36 13.28
CA PHE A 414 4.75 -8.55 12.75
C PHE A 414 3.89 -9.45 13.67
N TYR A 415 2.57 -9.43 13.49
CA TYR A 415 1.65 -10.33 14.19
C TYR A 415 1.83 -11.81 13.76
N PHE A 416 2.45 -12.04 12.62
CA PHE A 416 2.73 -13.38 12.09
C PHE A 416 4.19 -13.80 12.34
N VAL A 417 4.40 -15.12 12.40
CA VAL A 417 5.72 -15.74 12.53
C VAL A 417 6.19 -16.38 11.23
N LEU A 418 5.27 -16.66 10.32
CA LEU A 418 5.52 -17.13 8.96
C LEU A 418 4.54 -16.44 8.02
N LYS A 419 5.02 -16.07 6.83
CA LYS A 419 4.23 -15.65 5.67
C LYS A 419 4.84 -16.27 4.43
N TRP A 420 4.02 -16.80 3.52
CA TRP A 420 4.45 -17.06 2.15
C TRP A 420 3.55 -16.32 1.15
N GLU A 421 4.08 -16.06 -0.03
CA GLU A 421 3.34 -15.41 -1.11
C GLU A 421 3.87 -15.83 -2.48
N PHE A 422 2.96 -15.96 -3.43
CA PHE A 422 3.26 -16.15 -4.85
C PHE A 422 3.21 -14.80 -5.55
N ASN A 423 4.28 -14.46 -6.26
CA ASN A 423 4.46 -13.14 -6.85
C ASN A 423 4.60 -13.24 -8.38
N PHE A 424 3.64 -12.69 -9.11
CA PHE A 424 3.74 -12.53 -10.55
C PHE A 424 4.77 -11.42 -10.85
N VAL A 425 5.72 -11.70 -11.75
CA VAL A 425 6.75 -10.75 -12.17
C VAL A 425 6.48 -10.38 -13.62
N ASP A 426 6.17 -9.11 -13.87
CA ASP A 426 5.89 -8.62 -15.22
C ASP A 426 7.16 -8.35 -16.05
N ASP A 427 7.00 -8.11 -17.35
CA ASP A 427 8.11 -7.85 -18.29
C ASP A 427 8.88 -6.54 -17.96
N LEU A 428 8.32 -5.66 -17.14
CA LEU A 428 8.97 -4.45 -16.63
C LEU A 428 9.72 -4.69 -15.32
N GLY A 429 9.81 -5.94 -14.88
CA GLY A 429 10.55 -6.34 -13.67
C GLY A 429 9.86 -5.96 -12.35
N ARG A 430 8.52 -5.85 -12.34
CA ARG A 430 7.76 -5.53 -11.14
C ARG A 430 7.06 -6.76 -10.60
N ALA A 431 7.28 -7.04 -9.33
CA ALA A 431 6.60 -8.12 -8.63
C ALA A 431 5.24 -7.65 -8.07
N SER A 432 4.29 -8.57 -8.04
CA SER A 432 2.94 -8.34 -7.48
C SER A 432 2.43 -9.61 -6.83
N ALA A 433 2.20 -9.54 -5.51
CA ALA A 433 1.66 -10.67 -4.75
C ALA A 433 0.27 -11.06 -5.28
N LEU A 434 0.12 -12.34 -5.60
CA LEU A 434 -1.14 -13.03 -5.85
C LEU A 434 -1.58 -13.70 -4.54
N SER A 435 -1.48 -15.03 -4.47
CA SER A 435 -1.81 -15.79 -3.26
C SER A 435 -0.88 -15.48 -2.10
N THR A 436 -1.42 -15.53 -0.88
CA THR A 436 -0.64 -15.39 0.35
C THR A 436 -1.28 -16.18 1.49
N ASP A 437 -0.47 -16.62 2.45
CA ASP A 437 -0.94 -17.14 3.74
C ASP A 437 0.03 -16.75 4.86
N GLN A 438 -0.48 -16.64 6.10
CA GLN A 438 0.27 -16.19 7.27
C GLN A 438 -0.13 -16.99 8.50
N ILE A 439 0.83 -17.26 9.39
CA ILE A 439 0.57 -17.83 10.73
C ILE A 439 0.60 -16.68 11.74
N ASP A 440 -0.57 -16.29 12.23
CA ASP A 440 -0.79 -15.23 13.19
C ASP A 440 -0.87 -15.80 14.62
N VAL A 441 -0.04 -15.28 15.50
CA VAL A 441 0.06 -15.68 16.90
C VAL A 441 -0.34 -14.58 17.90
N GLU A 442 -0.97 -13.50 17.42
CA GLU A 442 -1.29 -12.33 18.25
C GLU A 442 -2.76 -11.93 18.23
N ASN A 443 -3.40 -11.94 17.05
CA ASN A 443 -4.71 -11.31 16.90
C ASN A 443 -5.82 -12.05 17.66
N ALA A 444 -5.74 -13.35 17.86
CA ALA A 444 -6.71 -14.06 18.70
C ALA A 444 -6.82 -13.44 20.11
N LYS A 445 -5.67 -13.19 20.74
CA LYS A 445 -5.62 -12.53 22.05
C LYS A 445 -6.11 -11.07 21.99
N ARG A 446 -5.74 -10.34 20.93
CA ARG A 446 -6.13 -8.93 20.76
C ARG A 446 -7.64 -8.75 20.65
N TYR A 447 -8.32 -9.66 19.93
CA TYR A 447 -9.76 -9.63 19.72
C TYR A 447 -10.56 -10.43 20.76
N GLY A 448 -9.87 -11.09 21.73
CA GLY A 448 -10.53 -11.92 22.72
C GLY A 448 -11.15 -13.20 22.16
N ILE A 449 -10.66 -13.69 21.01
CA ILE A 449 -11.14 -14.92 20.38
C ILE A 449 -10.62 -16.11 21.18
N THR A 450 -11.50 -16.91 21.77
CA THR A 450 -11.13 -18.06 22.60
C THR A 450 -11.87 -19.33 22.19
N PHE A 451 -11.32 -20.46 22.59
CA PHE A 451 -11.97 -21.77 22.53
C PHE A 451 -11.78 -22.55 23.83
N THR A 452 -12.71 -23.42 24.15
CA THR A 452 -12.60 -24.32 25.31
C THR A 452 -11.81 -25.55 24.92
N ASP A 453 -10.71 -25.83 25.62
CA ASP A 453 -9.86 -27.01 25.40
C ASP A 453 -10.41 -28.30 26.05
N GLU A 454 -9.66 -29.41 25.95
CA GLU A 454 -10.02 -30.72 26.51
C GLU A 454 -10.11 -30.73 28.04
N LYS A 455 -9.46 -29.75 28.70
CA LYS A 455 -9.47 -29.60 30.17
C LYS A 455 -10.53 -28.62 30.65
N ASN A 456 -11.37 -28.13 29.75
CA ASN A 456 -12.37 -27.10 30.00
C ASN A 456 -11.77 -25.73 30.37
N GLU A 457 -10.57 -25.44 29.85
CA GLU A 457 -9.88 -24.15 30.00
C GLU A 457 -10.03 -23.31 28.72
N GLN A 458 -10.05 -21.98 28.90
CA GLN A 458 -10.10 -21.05 27.75
C GLN A 458 -8.70 -20.84 27.17
N GLN A 459 -8.56 -21.10 25.88
CA GLN A 459 -7.31 -20.95 25.12
C GLN A 459 -7.51 -19.98 23.94
N TYR A 460 -6.42 -19.36 23.49
CA TYR A 460 -6.40 -18.55 22.27
C TYR A 460 -5.99 -19.38 21.07
N PRO A 461 -6.79 -19.42 19.97
CA PRO A 461 -6.38 -20.13 18.76
C PRO A 461 -5.23 -19.42 18.03
N ILE A 462 -4.49 -20.18 17.25
CA ILE A 462 -3.60 -19.65 16.20
C ILE A 462 -4.48 -19.39 14.98
N ILE A 463 -4.27 -18.24 14.32
CA ILE A 463 -5.06 -17.85 13.17
C ILE A 463 -4.21 -17.94 11.90
N LEU A 464 -4.75 -18.54 10.84
CA LEU A 464 -4.17 -18.49 9.52
C LEU A 464 -4.94 -17.50 8.65
N HIS A 465 -4.22 -16.70 7.85
CA HIS A 465 -4.78 -15.71 6.93
C HIS A 465 -4.43 -16.08 5.50
N ASN A 466 -5.34 -16.65 4.75
CA ASN A 466 -5.13 -17.01 3.36
C ASN A 466 -6.01 -16.22 2.41
N SER A 467 -5.40 -15.81 1.31
CA SER A 467 -6.08 -15.30 0.14
C SER A 467 -5.68 -16.17 -1.05
N PRO A 468 -6.47 -17.21 -1.41
CA PRO A 468 -6.03 -18.26 -2.32
C PRO A 468 -5.65 -17.79 -3.73
N SER A 469 -6.28 -16.74 -4.24
CA SER A 469 -5.90 -16.11 -5.52
C SER A 469 -5.19 -14.77 -5.33
N GLY A 470 -5.26 -14.17 -4.14
CA GLY A 470 -5.02 -12.76 -3.95
C GLY A 470 -6.13 -11.90 -4.56
N ALA A 471 -5.87 -10.61 -4.76
CA ALA A 471 -6.85 -9.69 -5.34
C ALA A 471 -7.31 -10.16 -6.74
N VAL A 472 -8.63 -10.27 -6.94
CA VAL A 472 -9.22 -10.72 -8.21
C VAL A 472 -8.77 -9.83 -9.37
N GLU A 473 -8.65 -8.54 -9.14
CA GLU A 473 -8.14 -7.58 -10.13
C GLU A 473 -6.68 -7.86 -10.51
N ARG A 474 -5.86 -8.33 -9.57
CA ARG A 474 -4.46 -8.74 -9.86
C ARG A 474 -4.38 -10.05 -10.63
N VAL A 475 -5.32 -10.96 -10.44
CA VAL A 475 -5.43 -12.15 -11.29
C VAL A 475 -5.69 -11.73 -12.74
N ILE A 476 -6.66 -10.83 -12.97
CA ILE A 476 -6.94 -10.30 -14.31
C ILE A 476 -5.71 -9.58 -14.90
N TYR A 477 -5.01 -8.78 -14.07
CA TYR A 477 -3.75 -8.15 -14.48
C TYR A 477 -2.71 -9.20 -14.94
N ALA A 478 -2.47 -10.24 -14.15
CA ALA A 478 -1.49 -11.27 -14.46
C ALA A 478 -1.85 -12.03 -15.78
N LEU A 479 -3.12 -12.33 -15.98
CA LEU A 479 -3.60 -12.94 -17.22
C LEU A 479 -3.39 -12.03 -18.44
N LEU A 480 -3.64 -10.72 -18.32
CA LEU A 480 -3.42 -9.76 -19.41
C LEU A 480 -1.92 -9.59 -19.73
N GLU A 481 -1.06 -9.53 -18.71
CA GLU A 481 0.40 -9.48 -18.93
C GLU A 481 0.94 -10.77 -19.57
N LYS A 482 0.45 -11.92 -19.10
CA LYS A 482 0.78 -13.22 -19.70
C LYS A 482 0.36 -13.29 -21.17
N PHE A 483 -0.85 -12.83 -21.50
CA PHE A 483 -1.33 -12.74 -22.87
C PHE A 483 -0.45 -11.80 -23.70
N ALA A 484 -0.12 -10.61 -23.22
CA ALA A 484 0.76 -9.67 -23.91
C ALA A 484 2.13 -10.28 -24.23
N LYS A 485 2.71 -11.02 -23.29
CA LYS A 485 3.97 -11.74 -23.48
C LYS A 485 3.84 -12.84 -24.56
N GLN A 486 2.78 -13.64 -24.52
CA GLN A 486 2.54 -14.67 -25.53
C GLN A 486 2.38 -14.09 -26.95
N VAL A 487 1.73 -12.93 -27.08
CA VAL A 487 1.64 -12.20 -28.36
C VAL A 487 3.01 -11.73 -28.83
N LYS A 488 3.79 -11.13 -27.93
CA LYS A 488 5.16 -10.65 -28.20
C LYS A 488 6.10 -11.76 -28.64
N ASP A 489 5.97 -12.94 -28.01
CA ASP A 489 6.77 -14.12 -28.30
C ASP A 489 6.25 -14.91 -29.54
N GLY A 490 5.20 -14.44 -30.21
CA GLY A 490 4.60 -15.04 -31.41
C GLY A 490 3.83 -16.34 -31.16
N MET A 491 3.56 -16.68 -29.89
CA MET A 491 2.82 -17.89 -29.50
C MET A 491 1.32 -17.77 -29.79
N VAL A 492 0.80 -16.53 -29.73
CA VAL A 492 -0.61 -16.22 -29.99
C VAL A 492 -0.66 -15.07 -30.99
N ARG A 493 -1.57 -15.16 -31.98
CA ARG A 493 -1.80 -14.06 -32.93
C ARG A 493 -2.61 -12.95 -32.24
N ASP A 494 -2.15 -11.71 -32.34
CA ASP A 494 -2.95 -10.53 -31.95
C ASP A 494 -4.06 -10.28 -32.98
N ASN A 495 -5.15 -11.03 -32.87
CA ASN A 495 -6.34 -10.84 -33.71
C ASN A 495 -7.21 -9.64 -33.25
N LEU A 496 -6.80 -8.92 -32.22
CA LEU A 496 -7.51 -7.79 -31.65
C LEU A 496 -7.57 -6.55 -32.58
N HIS A 497 -6.80 -6.57 -33.68
CA HIS A 497 -6.81 -5.49 -34.68
C HIS A 497 -7.94 -5.61 -35.73
N GLN A 498 -8.71 -6.69 -35.75
CA GLN A 498 -9.59 -6.99 -36.87
C GLN A 498 -10.98 -6.36 -36.79
N ASP A 499 -11.47 -5.88 -35.63
CA ASP A 499 -12.74 -5.14 -35.59
C ASP A 499 -12.83 -4.15 -34.41
N PRO A 500 -12.46 -2.88 -34.63
CA PRO A 500 -12.67 -1.81 -33.65
C PRO A 500 -14.15 -1.53 -33.33
N GLU A 501 -15.07 -1.95 -34.20
CA GLU A 501 -16.50 -1.75 -34.02
C GLU A 501 -17.17 -2.83 -33.15
N TYR A 502 -16.59 -4.04 -33.09
CA TYR A 502 -17.09 -5.10 -32.22
C TYR A 502 -17.06 -4.71 -30.74
N VAL A 503 -16.00 -4.03 -30.32
CA VAL A 503 -15.81 -3.56 -28.94
C VAL A 503 -16.80 -2.43 -28.57
N LYS A 504 -17.32 -1.70 -29.56
CA LYS A 504 -18.31 -0.61 -29.34
C LYS A 504 -19.74 -1.11 -29.25
N ARG A 505 -20.04 -2.35 -29.65
CA ARG A 505 -21.39 -2.93 -29.67
C ARG A 505 -21.71 -3.81 -28.46
N ILE A 506 -20.75 -4.04 -27.57
CA ILE A 506 -20.91 -4.72 -26.30
C ILE A 506 -20.86 -3.69 -25.17
#